data_c8789d127714cb20a092148013c956ef
#
_entry.id   c8789d127714cb20a092148013c956ef
#
_cell.length_a   1.000
_cell.length_b   1.000
_cell.length_c   1.000
_cell.angle_alpha   90.00
_cell.angle_beta   90.00
_cell.angle_gamma   90.00
#
_symmetry.space_group_name_H-M   'P 1'
#
loop_
_entity.id
_entity.type
_entity.pdbx_description
1 polymer ?
#
loop_
_entity_poly.entity_id
_entity_poly.type
_entity_poly.pdbx_seq_one_letter_code
_entity_poly.pdbx_strand_id
1 'polypeptide(L)'
;MGKITGFMEYQRLQEAAEAPQKRLKNWREFVLHLTDDQAKQQAARCMDCGIPFCNNGCPVNNIIPDFNDLVYRQDWQQAIEVLHSTNNFPEFTGRICPAPCEAACTLGINDDPVGIKSIEHAIIDKAWAEGWVKPLPAEHKTGKKVAVVGSGPAGLAAAQQLARAGHDVTVFEKNDRVGGLLRYGIPDFKLEKWLIDRRMRQMEAEGVTFRTSVFIGKDPLPESIGSLAKETISPDTLKEEFDAVVIAGGSETPRDLPVPGRELAGVHFAMDFLPQQNRVNAGDKLADQLLAKGKHVIVIGGGDTGSDCVGTSNRHGAKQVTQFELLPQPPEEENKPLVWPYWPVKLRTSSSHEEGCERDWAVATKRLEGKNGKVEKLIAVRVEWKDGKMQEVPGSEFEMKADLVLLAMGFTQPAAPVLDAFGVAKDARGNARAATEGDRSYYTSVDKVFAAGDMRRGQSLVVWAIREGRQCARSVDAYLMGHSELPR
;
A
#
# COMPACT_ATOMS: atom_id res chain seq x y z
N MET A 1 18.99 -1.25 24.73
CA MET A 1 17.83 -1.20 25.66
C MET A 1 17.47 0.25 25.88
N GLY A 2 16.23 0.66 25.56
CA GLY A 2 15.73 1.99 25.88
C GLY A 2 15.86 2.28 27.39
N LYS A 3 15.02 3.11 27.95
CA LYS A 3 15.00 3.33 29.40
C LYS A 3 14.24 2.20 30.09
N ILE A 4 14.84 1.50 31.05
CA ILE A 4 14.22 0.35 31.75
C ILE A 4 12.82 0.67 32.30
N THR A 5 12.59 1.90 32.75
CA THR A 5 11.33 2.40 33.31
C THR A 5 10.55 3.31 32.36
N GLY A 6 11.02 3.48 31.12
CA GLY A 6 10.49 4.47 30.19
C GLY A 6 9.01 4.28 29.87
N PHE A 7 8.54 3.03 29.75
CA PHE A 7 7.13 2.73 29.53
C PHE A 7 6.21 3.11 30.71
N MET A 8 6.75 3.25 31.92
CA MET A 8 6.02 3.74 33.10
C MET A 8 6.06 5.26 33.24
N GLU A 9 7.07 5.92 32.66
CA GLU A 9 7.31 7.35 32.82
C GLU A 9 6.68 8.18 31.69
N TYR A 10 6.64 7.66 30.48
CA TYR A 10 6.19 8.36 29.29
C TYR A 10 4.89 7.76 28.76
N GLN A 11 3.91 8.60 28.53
CA GLN A 11 2.68 8.21 27.81
C GLN A 11 2.98 8.04 26.31
N ARG A 12 2.18 7.24 25.63
CA ARG A 12 2.23 7.16 24.18
C ARG A 12 1.82 8.49 23.55
N LEU A 13 2.70 9.03 22.70
CA LEU A 13 2.38 10.14 21.81
C LEU A 13 2.03 9.58 20.43
N GLN A 14 0.91 10.01 19.91
CA GLN A 14 0.62 9.87 18.48
C GLN A 14 1.13 11.10 17.75
N GLU A 15 1.56 10.94 16.50
CA GLU A 15 1.84 12.08 15.65
C GLU A 15 0.58 12.95 15.55
N ALA A 16 0.72 14.22 15.85
CA ALA A 16 -0.37 15.18 15.74
C ALA A 16 -0.67 15.44 14.25
N ALA A 17 -1.85 15.98 14.00
CA ALA A 17 -2.25 16.38 12.64
C ALA A 17 -2.77 17.82 12.65
N GLU A 18 -2.64 18.52 11.54
CA GLU A 18 -3.31 19.81 11.36
C GLU A 18 -4.83 19.64 11.55
N ALA A 19 -5.49 20.66 12.07
CA ALA A 19 -6.95 20.64 12.25
C ALA A 19 -7.68 20.39 10.91
N PRO A 20 -8.78 19.61 10.91
CA PRO A 20 -9.50 19.24 9.69
C PRO A 20 -9.84 20.42 8.79
N GLN A 21 -10.30 21.54 9.34
CA GLN A 21 -10.68 22.75 8.60
C GLN A 21 -9.49 23.40 7.88
N LYS A 22 -8.27 23.18 8.37
CA LYS A 22 -7.05 23.71 7.75
C LYS A 22 -6.55 22.76 6.66
N ARG A 23 -6.46 21.47 6.95
CA ARG A 23 -5.92 20.46 6.04
C ARG A 23 -6.83 20.19 4.82
N LEU A 24 -8.14 20.42 4.94
CA LEU A 24 -9.08 20.34 3.81
C LEU A 24 -8.83 21.40 2.71
N LYS A 25 -8.04 22.43 2.97
CA LYS A 25 -7.75 23.50 2.01
C LYS A 25 -6.58 23.22 1.09
N ASN A 26 -5.90 22.10 1.28
CA ASN A 26 -4.74 21.72 0.49
C ASN A 26 -4.63 20.20 0.31
N TRP A 27 -3.66 19.77 -0.49
CA TRP A 27 -3.40 18.35 -0.81
C TRP A 27 -2.08 17.83 -0.21
N ARG A 28 -1.44 18.59 0.69
CA ARG A 28 -0.16 18.23 1.30
C ARG A 28 -0.35 17.28 2.46
N GLU A 29 0.70 16.57 2.81
CA GLU A 29 0.77 15.85 4.09
C GLU A 29 0.51 16.84 5.23
N PHE A 30 -0.26 16.39 6.21
CA PHE A 30 -0.73 17.22 7.32
C PHE A 30 -0.32 16.66 8.69
N VAL A 31 0.45 15.56 8.69
CA VAL A 31 0.98 14.96 9.91
C VAL A 31 2.10 15.86 10.44
N LEU A 32 2.05 16.15 11.74
CA LEU A 32 3.08 16.90 12.46
C LEU A 32 4.04 15.88 13.07
N HIS A 33 5.26 15.86 12.56
CA HIS A 33 6.28 14.91 12.98
C HIS A 33 6.70 15.09 14.43
N LEU A 34 7.12 14.00 15.06
CA LEU A 34 7.72 14.04 16.38
C LEU A 34 9.04 14.85 16.33
N THR A 35 9.23 15.70 17.32
CA THR A 35 10.56 16.31 17.55
C THR A 35 11.55 15.22 18.00
N ASP A 36 12.86 15.49 17.89
CA ASP A 36 13.90 14.57 18.35
C ASP A 36 13.69 14.14 19.81
N ASP A 37 13.33 15.07 20.69
CA ASP A 37 13.05 14.78 22.10
C ASP A 37 11.79 13.93 22.29
N GLN A 38 10.73 14.18 21.53
CA GLN A 38 9.53 13.37 21.55
C GLN A 38 9.82 11.95 21.02
N ALA A 39 10.54 11.82 19.92
CA ALA A 39 10.94 10.53 19.37
C ALA A 39 11.81 9.75 20.38
N LYS A 40 12.76 10.42 21.03
CA LYS A 40 13.56 9.84 22.12
C LYS A 40 12.69 9.33 23.26
N GLN A 41 11.70 10.11 23.71
CA GLN A 41 10.78 9.69 24.78
C GLN A 41 9.92 8.50 24.34
N GLN A 42 9.44 8.49 23.09
CA GLN A 42 8.67 7.36 22.57
C GLN A 42 9.54 6.10 22.44
N ALA A 43 10.75 6.23 21.98
CA ALA A 43 11.72 5.14 21.89
C ALA A 43 12.08 4.58 23.29
N ALA A 44 12.15 5.43 24.31
CA ALA A 44 12.39 5.01 25.69
C ALA A 44 11.30 4.06 26.24
N ARG A 45 10.09 4.06 25.66
CA ARG A 45 9.00 3.14 26.07
C ARG A 45 9.24 1.68 25.66
N CYS A 46 10.22 1.42 24.80
CA CYS A 46 10.55 0.07 24.38
C CYS A 46 11.18 -0.71 25.55
N MET A 47 10.56 -1.85 25.91
CA MET A 47 11.00 -2.72 27.00
C MET A 47 12.18 -3.64 26.61
N ASP A 48 12.57 -3.64 25.34
CA ASP A 48 13.60 -4.56 24.80
C ASP A 48 13.33 -6.02 25.18
N CYS A 49 12.16 -6.51 24.75
CA CYS A 49 11.69 -7.84 25.11
C CYS A 49 12.63 -8.93 24.57
N GLY A 50 13.01 -9.90 25.41
CA GLY A 50 13.83 -11.06 25.00
C GLY A 50 13.22 -11.89 23.86
N ILE A 51 11.89 -11.83 23.69
CA ILE A 51 11.16 -12.32 22.52
C ILE A 51 10.39 -11.13 21.92
N PRO A 52 10.96 -10.46 20.90
CA PRO A 52 10.35 -9.25 20.34
C PRO A 52 9.22 -9.60 19.36
N PHE A 53 8.02 -9.82 19.88
CA PHE A 53 6.83 -10.10 19.05
C PHE A 53 6.58 -9.03 17.98
N CYS A 54 6.98 -7.78 18.22
CA CYS A 54 6.91 -6.70 17.24
C CYS A 54 7.72 -7.00 15.95
N ASN A 55 8.90 -7.67 16.07
CA ASN A 55 9.69 -8.07 14.90
C ASN A 55 8.90 -9.11 14.06
N ASN A 56 8.28 -10.10 14.71
CA ASN A 56 7.48 -11.11 14.03
C ASN A 56 6.18 -10.52 13.49
N GLY A 57 5.61 -9.53 14.15
CA GLY A 57 4.44 -8.78 13.69
C GLY A 57 4.74 -7.87 12.48
N CYS A 58 6.01 -7.52 12.27
CA CYS A 58 6.45 -6.74 11.12
C CYS A 58 6.77 -7.68 9.93
N PRO A 59 6.05 -7.58 8.80
CA PRO A 59 6.33 -8.44 7.64
C PRO A 59 7.77 -8.39 7.11
N VAL A 60 8.44 -7.24 7.16
CA VAL A 60 9.88 -7.13 6.78
C VAL A 60 10.82 -7.50 7.92
N ASN A 61 10.28 -7.91 9.07
CA ASN A 61 11.04 -8.29 10.25
C ASN A 61 12.01 -7.20 10.73
N ASN A 62 11.56 -5.94 10.78
CA ASN A 62 12.36 -4.84 11.32
C ASN A 62 12.91 -5.20 12.72
N ILE A 63 14.16 -4.85 12.95
CA ILE A 63 14.86 -5.06 14.24
C ILE A 63 14.47 -3.91 15.18
N ILE A 64 13.22 -3.96 15.65
CA ILE A 64 12.53 -2.85 16.29
C ILE A 64 13.14 -2.43 17.63
N PRO A 65 13.47 -3.35 18.56
CA PRO A 65 14.11 -2.96 19.81
C PRO A 65 15.42 -2.21 19.60
N ASP A 66 16.23 -2.64 18.63
CA ASP A 66 17.54 -2.08 18.36
C ASP A 66 17.44 -0.63 17.87
N PHE A 67 16.60 -0.36 16.84
CA PHE A 67 16.47 1.02 16.40
C PHE A 67 15.79 1.92 17.43
N ASN A 68 14.91 1.39 18.29
CA ASN A 68 14.35 2.15 19.40
C ASN A 68 15.43 2.53 20.42
N ASP A 69 16.33 1.60 20.77
CA ASP A 69 17.45 1.90 21.67
C ASP A 69 18.38 2.96 21.09
N LEU A 70 18.70 2.85 19.80
CA LEU A 70 19.53 3.82 19.10
C LEU A 70 18.92 5.21 19.07
N VAL A 71 17.61 5.32 18.80
CA VAL A 71 16.88 6.61 18.87
C VAL A 71 16.85 7.16 20.28
N TYR A 72 16.64 6.33 21.30
CA TYR A 72 16.72 6.75 22.70
C TYR A 72 18.08 7.32 23.06
N ARG A 73 19.17 6.70 22.55
CA ARG A 73 20.56 7.19 22.71
C ARG A 73 20.91 8.35 21.79
N GLN A 74 20.01 8.74 20.88
CA GLN A 74 20.22 9.76 19.85
C GLN A 74 21.32 9.38 18.82
N ASP A 75 21.59 8.10 18.66
CA ASP A 75 22.44 7.56 17.58
C ASP A 75 21.59 7.29 16.32
N TRP A 76 21.14 8.37 15.71
CA TRP A 76 20.24 8.34 14.58
C TRP A 76 20.85 7.73 13.31
N GLN A 77 22.16 7.92 13.13
CA GLN A 77 22.85 7.37 11.95
C GLN A 77 22.89 5.84 12.02
N GLN A 78 23.19 5.26 13.16
CA GLN A 78 23.14 3.82 13.34
C GLN A 78 21.69 3.31 13.31
N ALA A 79 20.72 4.08 13.80
CA ALA A 79 19.30 3.72 13.72
C ALA A 79 18.80 3.54 12.28
N ILE A 80 19.20 4.42 11.36
CA ILE A 80 18.83 4.26 9.94
C ILE A 80 19.54 3.09 9.28
N GLU A 81 20.76 2.78 9.64
CA GLU A 81 21.51 1.61 9.15
C GLU A 81 20.78 0.31 9.54
N VAL A 82 20.39 0.18 10.81
CA VAL A 82 19.58 -0.95 11.30
C VAL A 82 18.24 -1.02 10.57
N LEU A 83 17.54 0.08 10.43
CA LEU A 83 16.24 0.12 9.76
C LEU A 83 16.34 -0.26 8.27
N HIS A 84 17.32 0.26 7.54
CA HIS A 84 17.55 -0.08 6.14
C HIS A 84 18.02 -1.53 5.92
N SER A 85 18.57 -2.19 6.92
CA SER A 85 18.97 -3.59 6.79
C SER A 85 17.79 -4.52 6.48
N THR A 86 16.60 -4.17 6.93
CA THR A 86 15.35 -4.93 6.76
C THR A 86 14.32 -4.27 5.85
N ASN A 87 14.31 -2.94 5.76
CA ASN A 87 13.31 -2.17 5.02
C ASN A 87 13.96 -1.20 4.02
N ASN A 88 13.67 -1.37 2.72
CA ASN A 88 14.19 -0.48 1.68
C ASN A 88 13.57 0.93 1.72
N PHE A 89 12.30 1.05 2.15
CA PHE A 89 11.50 2.26 1.99
C PHE A 89 10.77 2.67 3.27
N PRO A 90 11.51 3.01 4.34
CA PRO A 90 10.89 3.43 5.60
C PRO A 90 10.04 4.69 5.47
N GLU A 91 10.32 5.57 4.50
CA GLU A 91 9.49 6.73 4.23
C GLU A 91 8.07 6.40 3.76
N PHE A 92 7.89 5.22 3.10
CA PHE A 92 6.56 4.76 2.72
C PHE A 92 5.88 4.08 3.91
N THR A 93 6.56 3.13 4.56
CA THR A 93 5.98 2.39 5.69
C THR A 93 5.71 3.29 6.89
N GLY A 94 6.58 4.23 7.20
CA GLY A 94 6.40 5.20 8.27
C GLY A 94 5.14 6.08 8.08
N ARG A 95 4.72 6.30 6.83
CA ARG A 95 3.51 7.10 6.52
C ARG A 95 2.25 6.26 6.41
N ILE A 96 2.28 5.16 5.65
CA ILE A 96 1.07 4.46 5.21
C ILE A 96 0.94 3.01 5.70
N CYS A 97 1.94 2.45 6.40
CA CYS A 97 1.79 1.12 6.99
C CYS A 97 0.78 1.19 8.15
N PRO A 98 -0.16 0.21 8.25
CA PRO A 98 -1.08 0.15 9.38
C PRO A 98 -0.41 -0.28 10.69
N ALA A 99 0.89 -0.58 10.67
CA ALA A 99 1.73 -0.94 11.80
C ALA A 99 1.30 -2.23 12.56
N PRO A 100 1.27 -3.39 11.91
CA PRO A 100 0.98 -4.65 12.60
C PRO A 100 2.00 -4.98 13.70
N CYS A 101 3.20 -4.42 13.63
CA CYS A 101 4.20 -4.47 14.68
C CYS A 101 3.74 -3.85 16.01
N GLU A 102 2.96 -2.77 15.96
CA GLU A 102 2.38 -2.15 17.16
C GLU A 102 1.29 -3.02 17.78
N ALA A 103 0.46 -3.67 16.96
CA ALA A 103 -0.52 -4.64 17.44
C ALA A 103 0.14 -5.84 18.14
N ALA A 104 1.33 -6.25 17.68
CA ALA A 104 2.11 -7.34 18.25
C ALA A 104 3.01 -6.91 19.42
N CYS A 105 3.10 -5.62 19.74
CA CYS A 105 3.95 -5.12 20.81
C CYS A 105 3.49 -5.69 22.17
N THR A 106 4.42 -6.30 22.93
CA THR A 106 4.14 -6.88 24.25
C THR A 106 3.61 -5.85 25.25
N LEU A 107 4.11 -4.60 25.20
CA LEU A 107 3.59 -3.52 26.02
C LEU A 107 2.10 -3.29 25.77
N GLY A 108 1.65 -3.48 24.52
CA GLY A 108 0.25 -3.35 24.11
C GLY A 108 -0.73 -4.30 24.81
N ILE A 109 -0.26 -5.32 25.57
CA ILE A 109 -1.14 -6.21 26.32
C ILE A 109 -1.82 -5.48 27.49
N ASN A 110 -1.06 -4.66 28.21
CA ASN A 110 -1.51 -4.01 29.46
C ASN A 110 -1.58 -2.49 29.38
N ASP A 111 -0.98 -1.89 28.32
CA ASP A 111 -0.86 -0.45 28.14
C ASP A 111 -0.91 -0.13 26.63
N ASP A 112 -0.74 1.13 26.26
CA ASP A 112 -0.56 1.52 24.87
C ASP A 112 0.77 0.98 24.31
N PRO A 113 0.76 0.37 23.11
CA PRO A 113 1.99 -0.12 22.49
C PRO A 113 2.99 1.00 22.22
N VAL A 114 4.25 0.66 22.01
CA VAL A 114 5.25 1.61 21.51
C VAL A 114 4.81 2.16 20.16
N GLY A 115 4.97 3.47 19.94
CA GLY A 115 4.70 4.15 18.67
C GLY A 115 5.77 3.83 17.61
N ILE A 116 5.87 2.57 17.21
CA ILE A 116 6.94 2.05 16.35
C ILE A 116 6.95 2.74 15.00
N LYS A 117 5.79 2.91 14.40
CA LYS A 117 5.64 3.57 13.10
C LYS A 117 6.10 5.03 13.14
N SER A 118 5.75 5.78 14.17
CA SER A 118 6.16 7.19 14.33
C SER A 118 7.66 7.32 14.54
N ILE A 119 8.29 6.36 15.24
CA ILE A 119 9.75 6.33 15.42
C ILE A 119 10.44 5.99 14.08
N GLU A 120 9.95 4.99 13.35
CA GLU A 120 10.43 4.65 12.01
C GLU A 120 10.36 5.86 11.06
N HIS A 121 9.23 6.59 11.11
CA HIS A 121 9.03 7.82 10.34
C HIS A 121 10.07 8.89 10.71
N ALA A 122 10.29 9.14 12.01
CA ALA A 122 11.27 10.11 12.47
C ALA A 122 12.70 9.74 12.05
N ILE A 123 13.07 8.45 12.11
CA ILE A 123 14.40 7.97 11.69
C ILE A 123 14.65 8.30 10.23
N ILE A 124 13.73 7.93 9.34
CA ILE A 124 13.96 8.09 7.90
C ILE A 124 13.95 9.55 7.46
N ASP A 125 13.03 10.37 7.98
CA ASP A 125 12.95 11.77 7.59
C ASP A 125 14.19 12.53 8.07
N LYS A 126 14.66 12.26 9.28
CA LYS A 126 15.93 12.80 9.77
C LYS A 126 17.11 12.33 8.92
N ALA A 127 17.18 11.05 8.60
CA ALA A 127 18.27 10.49 7.80
C ALA A 127 18.36 11.12 6.40
N TRP A 128 17.24 11.41 5.78
CA TRP A 128 17.21 12.17 4.53
C TRP A 128 17.62 13.64 4.71
N ALA A 129 17.16 14.29 5.75
CA ALA A 129 17.49 15.69 6.04
C ALA A 129 19.00 15.88 6.29
N GLU A 130 19.61 14.94 7.00
CA GLU A 130 21.06 14.95 7.31
C GLU A 130 21.92 14.37 6.17
N GLY A 131 21.33 13.88 5.08
CA GLY A 131 22.05 13.31 3.94
C GLY A 131 22.74 11.96 4.21
N TRP A 132 22.26 11.20 5.18
CA TRP A 132 22.81 9.87 5.49
C TRP A 132 22.30 8.81 4.52
N VAL A 133 21.14 9.02 3.91
CA VAL A 133 20.63 8.11 2.87
C VAL A 133 21.36 8.37 1.56
N LYS A 134 22.34 7.54 1.27
CA LYS A 134 23.20 7.63 0.08
C LYS A 134 22.93 6.47 -0.88
N PRO A 135 23.17 6.65 -2.19
CA PRO A 135 23.21 5.52 -3.11
C PRO A 135 24.28 4.49 -2.70
N LEU A 136 23.95 3.22 -2.85
CA LEU A 136 24.84 2.08 -2.59
C LEU A 136 25.02 1.28 -3.89
N PRO A 137 25.81 1.79 -4.86
CA PRO A 137 26.08 1.05 -6.08
C PRO A 137 26.92 -0.19 -5.76
N ALA A 138 26.67 -1.27 -6.49
CA ALA A 138 27.45 -2.49 -6.35
C ALA A 138 28.92 -2.27 -6.73
N GLU A 139 29.84 -2.82 -5.94
CA GLU A 139 31.28 -2.77 -6.22
C GLU A 139 31.66 -3.52 -7.50
N HIS A 140 30.94 -4.63 -7.76
CA HIS A 140 31.17 -5.49 -8.91
C HIS A 140 29.89 -5.77 -9.67
N LYS A 141 29.97 -5.72 -11.00
CA LYS A 141 28.87 -6.09 -11.88
C LYS A 141 28.90 -7.58 -12.21
N THR A 142 27.75 -8.22 -12.15
CA THR A 142 27.61 -9.67 -12.47
C THR A 142 27.52 -9.94 -13.96
N GLY A 143 27.20 -8.93 -14.76
CA GLY A 143 26.90 -9.08 -16.19
C GLY A 143 25.54 -9.70 -16.49
N LYS A 144 24.73 -9.97 -15.45
CA LYS A 144 23.37 -10.50 -15.58
C LYS A 144 22.35 -9.40 -15.69
N LYS A 145 21.37 -9.57 -16.58
CA LYS A 145 20.30 -8.61 -16.85
C LYS A 145 18.99 -9.09 -16.26
N VAL A 146 18.32 -8.26 -15.49
CA VAL A 146 17.03 -8.59 -14.88
C VAL A 146 15.97 -7.55 -15.28
N ALA A 147 14.85 -8.03 -15.82
CA ALA A 147 13.66 -7.22 -16.04
C ALA A 147 12.73 -7.30 -14.82
N VAL A 148 12.24 -6.17 -14.36
CA VAL A 148 11.20 -6.07 -13.32
C VAL A 148 9.96 -5.43 -13.94
N VAL A 149 8.84 -6.15 -13.94
CA VAL A 149 7.56 -5.69 -14.51
C VAL A 149 6.67 -5.18 -13.42
N GLY A 150 6.49 -3.86 -13.37
CA GLY A 150 5.75 -3.13 -12.35
C GLY A 150 6.66 -2.42 -11.37
N SER A 151 6.33 -1.16 -11.10
CA SER A 151 7.10 -0.23 -10.25
C SER A 151 6.42 0.08 -8.91
N GLY A 152 5.50 -0.78 -8.46
CA GLY A 152 4.96 -0.73 -7.10
C GLY A 152 6.01 -1.11 -6.05
N PRO A 153 5.67 -1.08 -4.75
CA PRO A 153 6.63 -1.35 -3.67
C PRO A 153 7.39 -2.67 -3.81
N ALA A 154 6.75 -3.72 -4.32
CA ALA A 154 7.39 -5.01 -4.53
C ALA A 154 8.44 -4.96 -5.64
N GLY A 155 8.09 -4.38 -6.78
CA GLY A 155 9.01 -4.22 -7.92
C GLY A 155 10.19 -3.31 -7.58
N LEU A 156 9.94 -2.19 -6.89
CA LEU A 156 11.00 -1.29 -6.43
C LEU A 156 11.95 -1.97 -5.45
N ALA A 157 11.43 -2.74 -4.48
CA ALA A 157 12.27 -3.47 -3.52
C ALA A 157 13.11 -4.54 -4.21
N ALA A 158 12.51 -5.29 -5.13
CA ALA A 158 13.24 -6.28 -5.93
C ALA A 158 14.34 -5.62 -6.78
N ALA A 159 14.01 -4.54 -7.47
CA ALA A 159 14.96 -3.83 -8.34
C ALA A 159 16.16 -3.27 -7.56
N GLN A 160 15.92 -2.65 -6.40
CA GLN A 160 16.99 -2.10 -5.58
C GLN A 160 17.92 -3.20 -5.05
N GLN A 161 17.38 -4.28 -4.53
CA GLN A 161 18.18 -5.41 -4.01
C GLN A 161 19.02 -6.03 -5.12
N LEU A 162 18.45 -6.27 -6.29
CA LEU A 162 19.15 -6.84 -7.44
C LEU A 162 20.24 -5.91 -7.99
N ALA A 163 19.99 -4.60 -8.05
CA ALA A 163 21.00 -3.64 -8.46
C ALA A 163 22.19 -3.60 -7.48
N ARG A 164 21.91 -3.64 -6.17
CA ARG A 164 22.93 -3.72 -5.12
C ARG A 164 23.71 -5.04 -5.14
N ALA A 165 23.10 -6.13 -5.61
CA ALA A 165 23.80 -7.39 -5.88
C ALA A 165 24.67 -7.35 -7.14
N GLY A 166 24.64 -6.29 -7.92
CA GLY A 166 25.48 -6.09 -9.09
C GLY A 166 24.83 -6.43 -10.43
N HIS A 167 23.55 -6.77 -10.46
CA HIS A 167 22.83 -7.04 -11.70
C HIS A 167 22.48 -5.75 -12.45
N ASP A 168 22.33 -5.85 -13.77
CA ASP A 168 21.80 -4.77 -14.60
C ASP A 168 20.26 -4.86 -14.63
N VAL A 169 19.61 -3.94 -13.91
CA VAL A 169 18.16 -4.00 -13.65
C VAL A 169 17.42 -2.95 -14.47
N THR A 170 16.40 -3.40 -15.21
CA THR A 170 15.43 -2.51 -15.87
C THR A 170 14.02 -2.73 -15.31
N VAL A 171 13.41 -1.67 -14.81
CA VAL A 171 12.02 -1.66 -14.34
C VAL A 171 11.11 -1.13 -15.43
N PHE A 172 10.11 -1.91 -15.82
CA PHE A 172 9.09 -1.52 -16.79
C PHE A 172 7.79 -1.14 -16.06
N GLU A 173 7.29 0.05 -16.34
CA GLU A 173 6.05 0.58 -15.78
C GLU A 173 5.07 0.99 -16.87
N LYS A 174 3.83 0.49 -16.80
CA LYS A 174 2.77 0.78 -17.77
C LYS A 174 2.31 2.24 -17.75
N ASN A 175 2.41 2.89 -16.59
CA ASN A 175 2.05 4.28 -16.43
C ASN A 175 3.22 5.22 -16.75
N ASP A 176 2.93 6.51 -16.88
CA ASP A 176 3.90 7.53 -17.24
C ASP A 176 4.90 7.87 -16.12
N ARG A 177 4.63 7.41 -14.88
CA ARG A 177 5.48 7.64 -13.69
C ARG A 177 5.55 6.37 -12.83
N VAL A 178 6.68 6.20 -12.19
CA VAL A 178 6.98 5.09 -11.27
C VAL A 178 6.22 5.25 -9.95
N GLY A 179 5.88 4.12 -9.31
CA GLY A 179 5.35 4.07 -7.94
C GLY A 179 4.08 3.24 -7.77
N GLY A 180 3.44 2.79 -8.85
CA GLY A 180 2.21 2.01 -8.77
C GLY A 180 1.13 2.69 -7.92
N LEU A 181 0.50 1.96 -6.98
CA LEU A 181 -0.54 2.52 -6.11
C LEU A 181 -0.02 3.59 -5.12
N LEU A 182 1.28 3.63 -4.80
CA LEU A 182 1.86 4.73 -4.02
C LEU A 182 1.67 6.08 -4.74
N ARG A 183 1.76 6.07 -6.07
CA ARG A 183 1.61 7.27 -6.91
C ARG A 183 0.18 7.51 -7.32
N TYR A 184 -0.49 6.49 -7.84
CA TYR A 184 -1.79 6.65 -8.48
C TYR A 184 -2.98 6.33 -7.58
N GLY A 185 -2.80 5.53 -6.51
CA GLY A 185 -3.87 5.17 -5.58
C GLY A 185 -3.91 6.09 -4.36
N ILE A 186 -2.82 6.15 -3.62
CA ILE A 186 -2.74 6.89 -2.35
C ILE A 186 -2.75 8.39 -2.60
N PRO A 187 -3.62 9.19 -1.94
CA PRO A 187 -3.64 10.64 -2.10
C PRO A 187 -2.37 11.33 -1.59
N ASP A 188 -2.02 12.49 -2.18
CA ASP A 188 -0.86 13.29 -1.77
C ASP A 188 -0.92 13.70 -0.29
N PHE A 189 -2.10 13.95 0.25
CA PHE A 189 -2.24 14.30 1.66
C PHE A 189 -1.93 13.17 2.65
N LYS A 190 -1.72 11.93 2.17
CA LYS A 190 -1.20 10.79 2.95
C LYS A 190 0.23 10.43 2.60
N LEU A 191 0.65 10.67 1.35
CA LEU A 191 1.99 10.39 0.85
C LEU A 191 2.30 11.34 -0.31
N GLU A 192 3.10 12.35 -0.08
CA GLU A 192 3.55 13.28 -1.12
C GLU A 192 4.46 12.59 -2.14
N LYS A 193 4.23 12.82 -3.44
CA LYS A 193 4.86 12.04 -4.53
C LYS A 193 6.33 12.36 -4.75
N TRP A 194 6.82 13.53 -4.28
CA TRP A 194 8.23 13.87 -4.33
C TRP A 194 9.10 12.89 -3.51
N LEU A 195 8.53 12.20 -2.51
CA LEU A 195 9.21 11.16 -1.74
C LEU A 195 9.57 9.97 -2.63
N ILE A 196 8.65 9.58 -3.53
CA ILE A 196 8.89 8.53 -4.52
C ILE A 196 10.00 8.99 -5.47
N ASP A 197 9.90 10.23 -5.98
CA ASP A 197 10.88 10.76 -6.94
C ASP A 197 12.29 10.87 -6.32
N ARG A 198 12.38 11.22 -5.04
CA ARG A 198 13.64 11.23 -4.29
C ARG A 198 14.25 9.83 -4.21
N ARG A 199 13.45 8.82 -3.88
CA ARG A 199 13.90 7.41 -3.80
C ARG A 199 14.30 6.88 -5.18
N MET A 200 13.57 7.21 -6.22
CA MET A 200 13.92 6.83 -7.59
C MET A 200 15.31 7.36 -7.98
N ARG A 201 15.59 8.66 -7.75
CA ARG A 201 16.91 9.23 -8.04
C ARG A 201 18.05 8.49 -7.33
N GLN A 202 17.83 8.05 -6.09
CA GLN A 202 18.78 7.20 -5.38
C GLN A 202 18.97 5.86 -6.09
N MET A 203 17.87 5.18 -6.48
CA MET A 203 17.93 3.88 -7.16
C MET A 203 18.57 4.00 -8.55
N GLU A 204 18.33 5.09 -9.28
CA GLU A 204 19.02 5.37 -10.54
C GLU A 204 20.53 5.52 -10.34
N ALA A 205 20.95 6.19 -9.27
CA ALA A 205 22.36 6.30 -8.90
C ALA A 205 22.95 4.95 -8.41
N GLU A 206 22.14 4.00 -8.01
CA GLU A 206 22.51 2.61 -7.70
C GLU A 206 22.55 1.71 -8.96
N GLY A 207 22.14 2.24 -10.13
CA GLY A 207 22.21 1.55 -11.41
C GLY A 207 20.90 0.95 -11.90
N VAL A 208 19.76 1.29 -11.28
CA VAL A 208 18.43 0.87 -11.78
C VAL A 208 18.02 1.76 -12.95
N THR A 209 17.57 1.15 -14.03
CA THR A 209 16.98 1.84 -15.19
C THR A 209 15.45 1.76 -15.11
N PHE A 210 14.75 2.88 -15.28
CA PHE A 210 13.28 2.93 -15.34
C PHE A 210 12.80 3.20 -16.77
N ARG A 211 11.90 2.36 -17.27
CA ARG A 211 11.19 2.54 -18.53
C ARG A 211 9.70 2.67 -18.25
N THR A 212 9.21 3.88 -18.26
CA THR A 212 7.78 4.22 -18.05
C THR A 212 7.01 4.23 -19.36
N SER A 213 5.68 4.21 -19.28
CA SER A 213 4.75 4.11 -20.43
C SER A 213 4.96 2.86 -21.27
N VAL A 214 5.45 1.78 -20.68
CA VAL A 214 5.70 0.49 -21.34
C VAL A 214 4.87 -0.60 -20.67
N PHE A 215 3.95 -1.18 -21.41
CA PHE A 215 3.19 -2.35 -20.97
C PHE A 215 3.86 -3.64 -21.44
N ILE A 216 3.91 -4.64 -20.56
CA ILE A 216 4.40 -5.98 -20.91
C ILE A 216 3.20 -6.90 -21.11
N GLY A 217 2.97 -7.30 -22.35
CA GLY A 217 1.82 -8.12 -22.74
C GLY A 217 1.85 -8.50 -24.20
N LYS A 218 0.86 -9.29 -24.65
CA LYS A 218 0.73 -9.67 -26.09
C LYS A 218 0.09 -8.55 -26.90
N ASP A 219 -0.95 -7.94 -26.31
CA ASP A 219 -1.74 -6.89 -26.95
C ASP A 219 -1.74 -5.63 -26.05
N PRO A 220 -2.00 -4.44 -26.60
CA PRO A 220 -2.20 -3.24 -25.80
C PRO A 220 -3.26 -3.47 -24.73
N LEU A 221 -3.05 -2.90 -23.54
CA LEU A 221 -4.08 -2.97 -22.50
C LEU A 221 -5.35 -2.25 -22.96
N PRO A 222 -6.52 -2.82 -22.67
CA PRO A 222 -7.78 -2.10 -22.84
C PRO A 222 -7.76 -0.79 -22.01
N GLU A 223 -8.31 0.28 -22.55
CA GLU A 223 -8.41 1.59 -21.87
C GLU A 223 -9.09 1.48 -20.49
N SER A 224 -9.98 0.50 -20.33
CA SER A 224 -10.69 0.23 -19.07
C SER A 224 -9.78 -0.16 -17.89
N ILE A 225 -8.50 -0.49 -18.12
CA ILE A 225 -7.55 -0.85 -17.06
C ILE A 225 -6.67 0.35 -16.64
N GLY A 226 -6.96 1.56 -17.12
CA GLY A 226 -6.30 2.79 -16.68
C GLY A 226 -4.80 2.84 -16.99
N SER A 227 -4.37 2.26 -18.11
CA SER A 227 -2.97 2.29 -18.54
C SER A 227 -2.64 3.58 -19.30
N LEU A 228 -1.47 4.15 -19.02
CA LEU A 228 -0.87 5.24 -19.76
C LEU A 228 0.28 4.75 -20.67
N ALA A 229 0.28 3.47 -21.01
CA ALA A 229 1.30 2.88 -21.87
C ALA A 229 1.23 3.41 -23.30
N LYS A 230 2.39 3.70 -23.85
CA LYS A 230 2.58 4.14 -25.25
C LYS A 230 3.25 3.05 -26.07
N GLU A 231 3.86 2.08 -25.41
CA GLU A 231 4.56 0.95 -25.99
C GLU A 231 4.08 -0.36 -25.35
N THR A 232 4.00 -1.42 -26.13
CA THR A 232 3.74 -2.78 -25.63
C THR A 232 4.89 -3.68 -26.07
N ILE A 233 5.51 -4.35 -25.10
CA ILE A 233 6.60 -5.32 -25.34
C ILE A 233 6.10 -6.71 -24.99
N SER A 234 6.41 -7.70 -25.83
CA SER A 234 6.00 -9.07 -25.57
C SER A 234 6.81 -9.69 -24.42
N PRO A 235 6.21 -10.59 -23.62
CA PRO A 235 6.98 -11.38 -22.66
C PRO A 235 8.11 -12.20 -23.26
N ASP A 236 7.97 -12.64 -24.52
CA ASP A 236 9.01 -13.42 -25.21
C ASP A 236 10.23 -12.54 -25.45
N THR A 237 10.06 -11.31 -25.91
CA THR A 237 11.16 -10.34 -26.03
C THR A 237 11.90 -10.15 -24.71
N LEU A 238 11.18 -10.02 -23.58
CA LEU A 238 11.85 -9.92 -22.27
C LEU A 238 12.66 -11.16 -21.91
N LYS A 239 12.13 -12.36 -22.20
CA LYS A 239 12.84 -13.62 -21.92
C LYS A 239 14.08 -13.81 -22.82
N GLU A 240 14.09 -13.21 -23.99
CA GLU A 240 15.24 -13.24 -24.89
C GLU A 240 16.33 -12.25 -24.47
N GLU A 241 15.95 -11.04 -24.07
CA GLU A 241 16.87 -9.95 -23.75
C GLU A 241 17.42 -9.98 -22.31
N PHE A 242 16.70 -10.65 -21.38
CA PHE A 242 17.03 -10.71 -19.95
C PHE A 242 17.29 -12.13 -19.47
N ASP A 243 18.19 -12.26 -18.49
CA ASP A 243 18.51 -13.53 -17.85
C ASP A 243 17.43 -13.99 -16.87
N ALA A 244 16.69 -13.05 -16.28
CA ALA A 244 15.54 -13.29 -15.42
C ALA A 244 14.49 -12.16 -15.52
N VAL A 245 13.22 -12.50 -15.25
CA VAL A 245 12.10 -11.57 -15.24
C VAL A 245 11.33 -11.69 -13.92
N VAL A 246 11.14 -10.59 -13.22
CA VAL A 246 10.29 -10.49 -12.01
C VAL A 246 8.97 -9.84 -12.39
N ILE A 247 7.85 -10.51 -12.24
CA ILE A 247 6.53 -9.92 -12.40
C ILE A 247 6.00 -9.46 -11.05
N ALA A 248 5.81 -8.14 -10.90
CA ALA A 248 5.39 -7.45 -9.69
C ALA A 248 4.33 -6.36 -9.98
N GLY A 249 3.44 -6.60 -10.94
CA GLY A 249 2.43 -5.67 -11.43
C GLY A 249 1.25 -5.43 -10.49
N GLY A 250 1.27 -5.99 -9.27
CA GLY A 250 0.23 -5.77 -8.26
C GLY A 250 -1.06 -6.56 -8.50
N SER A 251 -2.13 -6.15 -7.80
CA SER A 251 -3.49 -6.67 -7.94
C SER A 251 -4.41 -5.49 -8.23
N GLU A 252 -4.87 -5.37 -9.47
CA GLU A 252 -5.58 -4.16 -9.94
C GLU A 252 -6.98 -4.43 -10.50
N THR A 253 -7.41 -5.68 -10.60
CA THR A 253 -8.78 -6.00 -11.02
C THR A 253 -9.74 -5.66 -9.89
N PRO A 254 -10.57 -4.60 -10.02
CA PRO A 254 -11.45 -4.16 -8.95
C PRO A 254 -12.58 -5.17 -8.73
N ARG A 255 -13.03 -5.29 -7.49
CA ARG A 255 -14.28 -5.98 -7.19
C ARG A 255 -15.44 -5.11 -7.64
N ASP A 256 -16.29 -5.65 -8.50
CA ASP A 256 -17.48 -4.95 -8.98
C ASP A 256 -18.72 -5.20 -8.13
N LEU A 257 -19.74 -4.37 -8.31
CA LEU A 257 -21.04 -4.41 -7.65
C LEU A 257 -22.12 -4.74 -8.70
N PRO A 258 -22.42 -6.02 -8.94
CA PRO A 258 -23.36 -6.44 -10.00
C PRO A 258 -24.81 -6.26 -9.55
N VAL A 259 -25.27 -5.02 -9.46
CA VAL A 259 -26.65 -4.64 -9.11
C VAL A 259 -27.30 -3.85 -10.25
N PRO A 260 -28.64 -3.85 -10.37
CA PRO A 260 -29.33 -3.00 -11.34
C PRO A 260 -28.92 -1.52 -11.19
N GLY A 261 -28.66 -0.84 -12.31
CA GLY A 261 -28.22 0.55 -12.34
C GLY A 261 -26.71 0.77 -12.18
N ARG A 262 -25.92 -0.32 -12.14
CA ARG A 262 -24.45 -0.25 -12.09
C ARG A 262 -23.85 0.54 -13.27
N GLU A 263 -24.52 0.49 -14.41
CA GLU A 263 -24.15 1.16 -15.66
C GLU A 263 -24.43 2.65 -15.70
N LEU A 264 -25.12 3.21 -14.71
CA LEU A 264 -25.46 4.63 -14.67
C LEU A 264 -24.19 5.51 -14.55
N ALA A 265 -24.17 6.60 -15.31
CA ALA A 265 -23.12 7.61 -15.17
C ALA A 265 -23.11 8.18 -13.74
N GLY A 266 -21.93 8.32 -13.15
CA GLY A 266 -21.74 8.70 -11.76
C GLY A 266 -21.47 7.50 -10.84
N VAL A 267 -21.41 6.27 -11.38
CA VAL A 267 -20.99 5.06 -10.63
C VAL A 267 -19.62 4.62 -11.14
N HIS A 268 -18.59 4.79 -10.33
CA HIS A 268 -17.20 4.60 -10.72
C HIS A 268 -16.44 3.74 -9.73
N PHE A 269 -15.40 3.06 -10.18
CA PHE A 269 -14.42 2.48 -9.27
C PHE A 269 -13.58 3.57 -8.59
N ALA A 270 -13.11 3.31 -7.39
CA ALA A 270 -12.18 4.19 -6.68
C ALA A 270 -10.95 4.53 -7.54
N MET A 271 -10.48 3.56 -8.33
CA MET A 271 -9.32 3.74 -9.23
C MET A 271 -9.62 4.52 -10.51
N ASP A 272 -10.87 4.88 -10.79
CA ASP A 272 -11.21 5.89 -11.80
C ASP A 272 -11.15 7.31 -11.21
N PHE A 273 -11.29 7.44 -9.89
CA PHE A 273 -11.39 8.71 -9.19
C PHE A 273 -10.06 9.19 -8.61
N LEU A 274 -9.38 8.37 -7.81
CA LEU A 274 -8.17 8.74 -7.08
C LEU A 274 -6.98 9.12 -7.99
N PRO A 275 -6.68 8.34 -9.06
CA PRO A 275 -5.55 8.65 -9.94
C PRO A 275 -5.69 9.99 -10.65
N GLN A 276 -6.91 10.41 -10.96
CA GLN A 276 -7.14 11.70 -11.63
C GLN A 276 -6.70 12.86 -10.74
N GLN A 277 -7.05 12.85 -9.46
CA GLN A 277 -6.63 13.90 -8.54
C GLN A 277 -5.12 13.89 -8.32
N ASN A 278 -4.53 12.71 -8.14
CA ASN A 278 -3.07 12.61 -7.98
C ASN A 278 -2.31 13.14 -9.22
N ARG A 279 -2.83 12.91 -10.42
CA ARG A 279 -2.28 13.47 -11.67
C ARG A 279 -2.43 14.98 -11.71
N VAL A 280 -3.56 15.53 -11.30
CA VAL A 280 -3.77 16.99 -11.23
C VAL A 280 -2.81 17.62 -10.23
N ASN A 281 -2.59 16.99 -9.06
CA ASN A 281 -1.60 17.45 -8.07
C ASN A 281 -0.17 17.41 -8.63
N ALA A 282 0.11 16.47 -9.52
CA ALA A 282 1.41 16.37 -10.23
C ALA A 282 1.55 17.38 -11.40
N GLY A 283 0.53 18.21 -11.66
CA GLY A 283 0.54 19.25 -12.70
C GLY A 283 -0.11 18.86 -14.03
N ASP A 284 -0.69 17.66 -14.14
CA ASP A 284 -1.39 17.22 -15.35
C ASP A 284 -2.70 18.01 -15.52
N LYS A 285 -3.05 18.28 -16.77
CA LYS A 285 -4.34 18.89 -17.12
C LYS A 285 -5.27 17.82 -17.66
N LEU A 286 -6.38 17.58 -16.97
CA LEU A 286 -7.42 16.64 -17.36
C LEU A 286 -8.66 17.42 -17.81
N ALA A 287 -9.13 17.17 -19.05
CA ALA A 287 -10.26 17.89 -19.61
C ALA A 287 -11.57 17.61 -18.85
N ASP A 288 -11.79 16.34 -18.49
CA ASP A 288 -13.03 15.85 -17.87
C ASP A 288 -12.75 15.14 -16.55
N GLN A 289 -12.14 15.87 -15.60
CA GLN A 289 -11.83 15.31 -14.28
C GLN A 289 -13.12 14.94 -13.54
N LEU A 290 -13.16 13.72 -12.99
CA LEU A 290 -14.25 13.28 -12.12
C LEU A 290 -14.15 13.99 -10.76
N LEU A 291 -15.08 14.90 -10.49
CA LEU A 291 -15.10 15.72 -9.29
C LEU A 291 -16.30 15.41 -8.40
N ALA A 292 -16.08 15.44 -7.08
CA ALA A 292 -17.12 15.31 -6.05
C ALA A 292 -17.76 16.65 -5.64
N LYS A 293 -17.31 17.77 -6.20
CA LYS A 293 -17.76 19.12 -5.83
C LYS A 293 -19.28 19.27 -5.87
N GLY A 294 -19.88 19.66 -4.74
CA GLY A 294 -21.30 19.91 -4.61
C GLY A 294 -22.19 18.67 -4.66
N LYS A 295 -21.63 17.47 -4.70
CA LYS A 295 -22.33 16.19 -4.85
C LYS A 295 -22.59 15.51 -3.51
N HIS A 296 -23.65 14.70 -3.44
CA HIS A 296 -23.83 13.68 -2.42
C HIS A 296 -23.05 12.44 -2.88
N VAL A 297 -22.00 12.10 -2.16
CA VAL A 297 -21.08 11.01 -2.50
C VAL A 297 -21.37 9.83 -1.60
N ILE A 298 -21.53 8.65 -2.21
CA ILE A 298 -21.57 7.39 -1.46
C ILE A 298 -20.32 6.59 -1.79
N VAL A 299 -19.59 6.18 -0.77
CA VAL A 299 -18.41 5.31 -0.87
C VAL A 299 -18.80 3.92 -0.38
N ILE A 300 -18.67 2.91 -1.22
CA ILE A 300 -18.98 1.52 -0.87
C ILE A 300 -17.67 0.79 -0.59
N GLY A 301 -17.46 0.43 0.69
CA GLY A 301 -16.26 -0.23 1.21
C GLY A 301 -15.51 0.63 2.23
N GLY A 302 -15.16 0.03 3.36
CA GLY A 302 -14.60 0.72 4.54
C GLY A 302 -13.09 0.57 4.73
N GLY A 303 -12.37 0.01 3.77
CA GLY A 303 -10.91 -0.10 3.82
C GLY A 303 -10.19 1.23 3.53
N ASP A 304 -8.85 1.17 3.46
CA ASP A 304 -8.01 2.36 3.22
C ASP A 304 -8.36 3.08 1.92
N THR A 305 -8.66 2.34 0.84
CA THR A 305 -9.10 2.92 -0.44
C THR A 305 -10.42 3.71 -0.28
N GLY A 306 -11.35 3.20 0.55
CA GLY A 306 -12.59 3.92 0.87
C GLY A 306 -12.30 5.21 1.64
N SER A 307 -11.43 5.15 2.64
CA SER A 307 -10.94 6.32 3.38
C SER A 307 -10.28 7.36 2.45
N ASP A 308 -9.53 6.92 1.44
CA ASP A 308 -8.91 7.80 0.44
C ASP A 308 -9.95 8.50 -0.43
N CYS A 309 -11.00 7.77 -0.83
CA CYS A 309 -12.14 8.34 -1.54
C CYS A 309 -12.90 9.38 -0.70
N VAL A 310 -13.09 9.13 0.60
CA VAL A 310 -13.71 10.08 1.54
C VAL A 310 -12.89 11.37 1.61
N GLY A 311 -11.59 11.28 1.93
CA GLY A 311 -10.73 12.45 2.08
C GLY A 311 -10.58 13.26 0.79
N THR A 312 -10.52 12.58 -0.36
CA THR A 312 -10.48 13.22 -1.68
C THR A 312 -11.80 13.92 -2.00
N SER A 313 -12.94 13.28 -1.70
CA SER A 313 -14.27 13.89 -1.91
C SER A 313 -14.49 15.12 -1.07
N ASN A 314 -14.03 15.11 0.20
CA ASN A 314 -14.10 16.27 1.09
C ASN A 314 -13.28 17.44 0.54
N ARG A 315 -12.05 17.19 0.08
CA ARG A 315 -11.18 18.23 -0.54
C ARG A 315 -11.73 18.76 -1.86
N HIS A 316 -12.46 17.95 -2.62
CA HIS A 316 -13.22 18.44 -3.78
C HIS A 316 -14.39 19.34 -3.41
N GLY A 317 -14.80 19.41 -2.13
CA GLY A 317 -15.97 20.15 -1.69
C GLY A 317 -17.28 19.43 -1.95
N ALA A 318 -17.33 18.12 -1.68
CA ALA A 318 -18.57 17.35 -1.66
C ALA A 318 -19.58 17.99 -0.70
N LYS A 319 -20.86 17.88 -1.02
CA LYS A 319 -21.93 18.39 -0.15
C LYS A 319 -22.12 17.48 1.07
N GLN A 320 -22.00 16.18 0.86
CA GLN A 320 -22.09 15.15 1.87
C GLN A 320 -21.31 13.93 1.40
N VAL A 321 -20.64 13.25 2.31
CA VAL A 321 -19.97 11.96 2.04
C VAL A 321 -20.50 10.94 3.03
N THR A 322 -21.00 9.82 2.51
CA THR A 322 -21.47 8.68 3.30
C THR A 322 -20.68 7.44 2.88
N GLN A 323 -20.21 6.65 3.84
CA GLN A 323 -19.48 5.42 3.58
C GLN A 323 -20.25 4.21 4.11
N PHE A 324 -20.42 3.19 3.29
CA PHE A 324 -21.09 1.94 3.63
C PHE A 324 -20.11 0.78 3.75
N GLU A 325 -20.36 -0.01 4.79
CA GLU A 325 -19.69 -1.28 5.06
C GLU A 325 -20.71 -2.42 5.02
N LEU A 326 -20.38 -3.49 4.30
CA LEU A 326 -21.19 -4.70 4.23
C LEU A 326 -21.18 -5.50 5.54
N LEU A 327 -20.06 -5.50 6.23
CA LEU A 327 -19.87 -6.21 7.50
C LEU A 327 -20.44 -5.41 8.66
N PRO A 328 -20.77 -6.07 9.78
CA PRO A 328 -21.15 -5.39 11.01
C PRO A 328 -20.05 -4.43 11.49
N GLN A 329 -20.45 -3.42 12.25
CA GLN A 329 -19.50 -2.51 12.88
C GLN A 329 -18.51 -3.30 13.74
N PRO A 330 -17.20 -3.17 13.52
CA PRO A 330 -16.20 -3.76 14.38
C PRO A 330 -16.30 -3.22 15.80
N PRO A 331 -15.88 -3.99 16.82
CA PRO A 331 -15.84 -3.50 18.20
C PRO A 331 -14.86 -2.32 18.33
N GLU A 332 -15.14 -1.40 19.23
CA GLU A 332 -14.26 -0.25 19.51
C GLU A 332 -12.90 -0.71 20.04
N GLU A 333 -12.92 -1.73 20.90
CA GLU A 333 -11.72 -2.33 21.49
C GLU A 333 -11.51 -3.77 21.02
N GLU A 334 -10.25 -4.17 20.94
CA GLU A 334 -9.86 -5.53 20.61
C GLU A 334 -9.97 -6.47 21.81
N ASN A 335 -10.31 -7.72 21.57
CA ASN A 335 -10.21 -8.78 22.57
C ASN A 335 -8.76 -9.32 22.60
N LYS A 336 -7.86 -8.59 23.28
CA LYS A 336 -6.42 -8.93 23.36
C LYS A 336 -6.14 -10.38 23.80
N PRO A 337 -6.77 -10.94 24.83
CA PRO A 337 -6.54 -12.33 25.23
C PRO A 337 -6.80 -13.36 24.12
N LEU A 338 -7.66 -13.03 23.16
CA LEU A 338 -8.03 -13.93 22.08
C LEU A 338 -7.18 -13.72 20.81
N VAL A 339 -6.76 -12.48 20.52
CA VAL A 339 -6.17 -12.14 19.22
C VAL A 339 -4.69 -11.82 19.27
N TRP A 340 -4.16 -11.28 20.41
CA TRP A 340 -2.74 -10.95 20.49
C TRP A 340 -1.87 -12.20 20.29
N PRO A 341 -0.74 -12.16 19.55
CA PRO A 341 -0.08 -10.98 18.95
C PRO A 341 -0.52 -10.69 17.52
N TYR A 342 -1.63 -11.19 17.06
CA TYR A 342 -2.08 -11.05 15.68
C TYR A 342 -2.86 -9.75 15.46
N TRP A 343 -3.06 -9.42 14.19
CA TRP A 343 -3.78 -8.21 13.78
C TRP A 343 -5.26 -8.26 14.21
N PRO A 344 -5.72 -7.33 15.06
CA PRO A 344 -7.06 -7.40 15.61
C PRO A 344 -8.11 -6.81 14.66
N VAL A 345 -9.32 -7.36 14.75
CA VAL A 345 -10.53 -6.74 14.23
C VAL A 345 -11.02 -5.73 15.26
N LYS A 346 -10.91 -4.43 14.92
CA LYS A 346 -11.45 -3.33 15.73
C LYS A 346 -11.85 -2.16 14.84
N LEU A 347 -12.72 -1.29 15.35
CA LEU A 347 -13.09 -0.07 14.67
C LEU A 347 -11.87 0.84 14.51
N ARG A 348 -11.60 1.24 13.27
CA ARG A 348 -10.54 2.20 12.95
C ARG A 348 -11.16 3.45 12.33
N THR A 349 -10.76 4.60 12.85
CA THR A 349 -11.11 5.89 12.28
C THR A 349 -9.86 6.49 11.65
N SER A 350 -9.94 6.82 10.37
CA SER A 350 -8.85 7.51 9.66
C SER A 350 -9.02 9.02 9.75
N SER A 351 -7.95 9.74 9.48
CA SER A 351 -7.98 11.21 9.36
C SER A 351 -9.03 11.72 8.36
N SER A 352 -9.31 10.95 7.29
CA SER A 352 -10.34 11.32 6.31
C SER A 352 -11.75 11.28 6.89
N HIS A 353 -12.04 10.34 7.81
CA HIS A 353 -13.32 10.29 8.51
C HIS A 353 -13.52 11.49 9.45
N GLU A 354 -12.44 11.92 10.12
CA GLU A 354 -12.46 13.12 10.99
C GLU A 354 -12.74 14.41 10.20
N GLU A 355 -12.45 14.41 8.91
CA GLU A 355 -12.71 15.54 7.99
C GLU A 355 -14.18 15.68 7.59
N GLY A 356 -15.02 14.72 7.95
CA GLY A 356 -16.45 14.71 7.69
C GLY A 356 -16.88 13.50 6.85
N CYS A 357 -17.54 12.55 7.48
CA CYS A 357 -18.11 11.38 6.81
C CYS A 357 -19.15 10.73 7.71
N GLU A 358 -20.31 10.44 7.17
CA GLU A 358 -21.27 9.55 7.79
C GLU A 358 -20.88 8.11 7.47
N ARG A 359 -20.73 7.27 8.51
CA ARG A 359 -20.37 5.85 8.35
C ARG A 359 -21.52 4.97 8.78
N ASP A 360 -21.80 3.94 8.00
CA ASP A 360 -22.85 3.00 8.30
C ASP A 360 -22.42 1.57 7.94
N TRP A 361 -22.80 0.61 8.76
CA TRP A 361 -22.36 -0.78 8.71
C TRP A 361 -23.55 -1.73 8.54
N ALA A 362 -23.26 -2.97 8.15
CA ALA A 362 -24.27 -3.98 7.85
C ALA A 362 -25.28 -3.48 6.81
N VAL A 363 -24.76 -2.85 5.75
CA VAL A 363 -25.56 -2.26 4.66
C VAL A 363 -25.14 -2.89 3.34
N ALA A 364 -26.13 -3.45 2.63
CA ALA A 364 -25.95 -3.92 1.26
C ALA A 364 -26.67 -2.99 0.27
N THR A 365 -26.06 -2.77 -0.88
CA THR A 365 -26.71 -2.06 -1.98
C THR A 365 -27.55 -3.02 -2.79
N LYS A 366 -28.83 -2.71 -2.99
CA LYS A 366 -29.74 -3.51 -3.80
C LYS A 366 -29.77 -3.08 -5.25
N ARG A 367 -29.82 -1.79 -5.49
CA ARG A 367 -29.86 -1.19 -6.84
C ARG A 367 -29.52 0.29 -6.80
N LEU A 368 -29.20 0.82 -7.94
CA LEU A 368 -29.00 2.23 -8.19
C LEU A 368 -30.12 2.71 -9.13
N GLU A 369 -30.65 3.87 -8.84
CA GLU A 369 -31.72 4.46 -9.64
C GLU A 369 -31.31 5.86 -10.11
N GLY A 370 -31.78 6.24 -11.30
CA GLY A 370 -31.42 7.52 -11.86
C GLY A 370 -32.32 7.94 -13.01
N LYS A 371 -32.02 9.09 -13.55
CA LYS A 371 -32.77 9.70 -14.66
C LYS A 371 -31.78 10.14 -15.75
N ASN A 372 -32.21 9.99 -17.01
CA ASN A 372 -31.37 10.35 -18.17
C ASN A 372 -29.98 9.70 -18.17
N GLY A 373 -29.90 8.45 -17.70
CA GLY A 373 -28.65 7.70 -17.65
C GLY A 373 -27.65 8.12 -16.53
N LYS A 374 -28.09 8.97 -15.59
CA LYS A 374 -27.24 9.40 -14.45
C LYS A 374 -27.85 8.93 -13.14
N VAL A 375 -27.00 8.51 -12.20
CA VAL A 375 -27.42 8.11 -10.85
C VAL A 375 -27.97 9.32 -10.08
N GLU A 376 -29.09 9.12 -9.38
CA GLU A 376 -29.72 10.11 -8.48
C GLU A 376 -29.89 9.58 -7.06
N LYS A 377 -30.03 8.26 -6.90
CA LYS A 377 -30.15 7.62 -5.60
C LYS A 377 -29.66 6.18 -5.59
N LEU A 378 -29.31 5.74 -4.40
CA LEU A 378 -28.96 4.37 -4.07
C LEU A 378 -30.02 3.80 -3.15
N ILE A 379 -30.50 2.58 -3.45
CA ILE A 379 -31.39 1.82 -2.60
C ILE A 379 -30.57 0.78 -1.87
N ALA A 380 -30.57 0.87 -0.55
CA ALA A 380 -29.84 -0.01 0.34
C ALA A 380 -30.80 -0.85 1.22
N VAL A 381 -30.27 -1.89 1.85
CA VAL A 381 -30.97 -2.74 2.80
C VAL A 381 -30.05 -3.08 3.94
N ARG A 382 -30.60 -3.22 5.15
CA ARG A 382 -29.86 -3.76 6.30
C ARG A 382 -29.61 -5.25 6.10
N VAL A 383 -28.44 -5.71 6.56
CA VAL A 383 -28.07 -7.12 6.50
C VAL A 383 -27.67 -7.67 7.87
N GLU A 384 -27.91 -8.95 8.06
CA GLU A 384 -27.43 -9.71 9.22
C GLU A 384 -26.56 -10.87 8.73
N TRP A 385 -25.61 -11.27 9.55
CA TRP A 385 -24.72 -12.40 9.28
C TRP A 385 -25.07 -13.55 10.22
N LYS A 386 -25.64 -14.62 9.69
CA LYS A 386 -25.98 -15.84 10.42
C LYS A 386 -25.20 -17.01 9.82
N ASP A 387 -24.45 -17.72 10.63
CA ASP A 387 -23.61 -18.85 10.22
C ASP A 387 -22.69 -18.53 9.01
N GLY A 388 -22.10 -17.32 9.01
CA GLY A 388 -21.22 -16.84 7.95
C GLY A 388 -21.93 -16.48 6.64
N LYS A 389 -23.26 -16.48 6.60
CA LYS A 389 -24.07 -16.10 5.43
C LYS A 389 -24.79 -14.79 5.69
N MET A 390 -24.70 -13.92 4.69
CA MET A 390 -25.43 -12.66 4.68
C MET A 390 -26.92 -12.91 4.39
N GLN A 391 -27.79 -12.26 5.17
CA GLN A 391 -29.25 -12.25 4.99
C GLN A 391 -29.76 -10.83 5.05
N GLU A 392 -30.65 -10.47 4.13
CA GLU A 392 -31.32 -9.17 4.17
C GLU A 392 -32.36 -9.15 5.31
N VAL A 393 -32.44 -8.03 6.02
CA VAL A 393 -33.47 -7.81 7.04
C VAL A 393 -34.76 -7.34 6.32
N PRO A 394 -35.85 -8.13 6.41
CA PRO A 394 -37.09 -7.79 5.71
C PRO A 394 -37.63 -6.41 6.13
N GLY A 395 -38.07 -5.63 5.15
CA GLY A 395 -38.68 -4.31 5.38
C GLY A 395 -37.69 -3.20 5.80
N SER A 396 -36.38 -3.46 5.73
CA SER A 396 -35.34 -2.50 6.10
C SER A 396 -34.76 -1.73 4.92
N GLU A 397 -35.39 -1.79 3.75
CA GLU A 397 -34.95 -0.99 2.60
C GLU A 397 -35.05 0.50 2.89
N PHE A 398 -34.02 1.24 2.47
CA PHE A 398 -34.02 2.70 2.55
C PHE A 398 -33.33 3.30 1.31
N GLU A 399 -33.66 4.54 1.01
CA GLU A 399 -33.04 5.25 -0.11
C GLU A 399 -32.13 6.36 0.38
N MET A 400 -31.05 6.60 -0.38
CA MET A 400 -30.16 7.72 -0.17
C MET A 400 -29.88 8.45 -1.47
N LYS A 401 -29.86 9.77 -1.40
CA LYS A 401 -29.45 10.60 -2.53
C LYS A 401 -28.00 10.33 -2.88
N ALA A 402 -27.72 10.11 -4.16
CA ALA A 402 -26.38 9.82 -4.66
C ALA A 402 -26.17 10.50 -6.02
N ASP A 403 -25.30 11.49 -6.06
CA ASP A 403 -24.87 12.14 -7.30
C ASP A 403 -23.54 11.52 -7.81
N LEU A 404 -22.84 10.77 -6.94
CA LEU A 404 -21.61 10.05 -7.21
C LEU A 404 -21.51 8.83 -6.29
N VAL A 405 -21.26 7.67 -6.87
CA VAL A 405 -21.02 6.41 -6.11
C VAL A 405 -19.63 5.91 -6.45
N LEU A 406 -18.80 5.69 -5.42
CA LEU A 406 -17.42 5.22 -5.54
C LEU A 406 -17.31 3.80 -4.98
N LEU A 407 -16.95 2.85 -5.84
CA LEU A 407 -16.75 1.45 -5.46
C LEU A 407 -15.31 1.25 -4.97
N ALA A 408 -15.15 1.12 -3.65
CA ALA A 408 -13.89 0.94 -2.96
C ALA A 408 -13.82 -0.42 -2.25
N MET A 409 -14.32 -1.48 -2.90
CA MET A 409 -14.50 -2.82 -2.34
C MET A 409 -13.26 -3.70 -2.46
N GLY A 410 -12.10 -3.12 -2.77
CA GLY A 410 -10.83 -3.82 -2.94
C GLY A 410 -10.68 -4.48 -4.31
N PHE A 411 -9.60 -5.25 -4.45
CA PHE A 411 -9.23 -5.94 -5.69
C PHE A 411 -9.44 -7.44 -5.54
N THR A 412 -9.63 -8.15 -6.66
CA THR A 412 -9.84 -9.60 -6.67
C THR A 412 -8.58 -10.36 -7.08
N GLN A 413 -7.86 -9.84 -8.08
CA GLN A 413 -6.72 -10.52 -8.68
C GLN A 413 -5.85 -9.54 -9.48
N PRO A 414 -4.63 -9.94 -9.92
CA PRO A 414 -3.85 -9.20 -10.89
C PRO A 414 -4.59 -9.01 -12.21
N ALA A 415 -4.15 -8.04 -13.01
CA ALA A 415 -4.65 -7.88 -14.36
C ALA A 415 -4.34 -9.15 -15.17
N ALA A 416 -5.39 -9.88 -15.57
CA ALA A 416 -5.29 -11.15 -16.26
C ALA A 416 -4.38 -11.14 -17.52
N PRO A 417 -4.41 -10.08 -18.37
CA PRO A 417 -3.58 -10.04 -19.58
C PRO A 417 -2.08 -10.22 -19.35
N VAL A 418 -1.56 -9.79 -18.19
CA VAL A 418 -0.12 -9.93 -17.89
C VAL A 418 0.24 -11.41 -17.65
N LEU A 419 -0.47 -12.09 -16.73
CA LEU A 419 -0.19 -13.48 -16.40
C LEU A 419 -0.44 -14.40 -17.58
N ASP A 420 -1.50 -14.13 -18.36
CA ASP A 420 -1.84 -14.91 -19.56
C ASP A 420 -0.79 -14.75 -20.67
N ALA A 421 -0.27 -13.52 -20.84
CA ALA A 421 0.78 -13.25 -21.82
C ALA A 421 2.07 -14.01 -21.50
N PHE A 422 2.44 -14.09 -20.21
CA PHE A 422 3.60 -14.88 -19.76
C PHE A 422 3.34 -16.39 -19.74
N GLY A 423 2.09 -16.84 -19.78
CA GLY A 423 1.73 -18.26 -19.63
C GLY A 423 1.94 -18.79 -18.21
N VAL A 424 1.89 -17.92 -17.20
CA VAL A 424 2.10 -18.27 -15.80
C VAL A 424 0.88 -18.97 -15.22
N ALA A 425 1.08 -20.11 -14.56
CA ALA A 425 0.01 -20.82 -13.84
C ALA A 425 -0.53 -19.95 -12.70
N LYS A 426 -1.86 -19.95 -12.55
CA LYS A 426 -2.58 -19.19 -11.53
C LYS A 426 -3.00 -20.08 -10.37
N ASP A 427 -3.16 -19.47 -9.18
CA ASP A 427 -3.81 -20.10 -8.04
C ASP A 427 -5.35 -20.05 -8.19
N ALA A 428 -6.08 -20.60 -7.21
CA ALA A 428 -7.55 -20.61 -7.22
C ALA A 428 -8.17 -19.20 -7.15
N ARG A 429 -7.40 -18.17 -6.78
CA ARG A 429 -7.83 -16.77 -6.71
C ARG A 429 -7.39 -15.96 -7.92
N GLY A 430 -6.72 -16.57 -8.90
CA GLY A 430 -6.25 -15.91 -10.11
C GLY A 430 -4.88 -15.22 -9.97
N ASN A 431 -4.17 -15.39 -8.85
CA ASN A 431 -2.82 -14.84 -8.65
C ASN A 431 -1.76 -15.74 -9.28
N ALA A 432 -0.57 -15.21 -9.55
CA ALA A 432 0.56 -16.00 -9.99
C ALA A 432 0.91 -17.08 -8.96
N ARG A 433 0.93 -18.35 -9.40
CA ARG A 433 1.28 -19.46 -8.51
C ARG A 433 2.78 -19.55 -8.35
N ALA A 434 3.28 -19.17 -7.16
CA ALA A 434 4.67 -19.29 -6.75
C ALA A 434 4.75 -19.52 -5.24
N ALA A 435 5.60 -20.44 -4.78
CA ALA A 435 5.84 -20.68 -3.35
C ALA A 435 6.67 -19.56 -2.73
N THR A 436 6.64 -19.42 -1.40
CA THR A 436 7.48 -18.44 -0.65
C THR A 436 8.63 -19.12 0.06
N GLU A 437 8.64 -20.43 0.12
CA GLU A 437 9.62 -21.23 0.86
C GLU A 437 10.21 -22.32 -0.04
N GLY A 438 11.35 -22.85 0.40
CA GLY A 438 12.11 -23.89 -0.31
C GLY A 438 13.03 -23.32 -1.38
N ASP A 439 13.73 -24.20 -2.08
CA ASP A 439 14.78 -23.86 -3.04
C ASP A 439 14.26 -23.16 -4.30
N ARG A 440 12.98 -23.29 -4.57
CA ARG A 440 12.29 -22.64 -5.69
C ARG A 440 11.28 -21.57 -5.23
N SER A 441 11.59 -20.87 -4.12
CA SER A 441 10.76 -19.77 -3.67
C SER A 441 10.69 -18.66 -4.72
N TYR A 442 9.49 -18.10 -4.92
CA TYR A 442 9.14 -17.07 -5.90
C TYR A 442 9.22 -17.48 -7.39
N TYR A 443 9.63 -18.72 -7.72
CA TYR A 443 9.57 -19.22 -9.09
C TYR A 443 8.13 -19.42 -9.53
N THR A 444 7.83 -19.02 -10.76
CA THR A 444 6.55 -19.35 -11.42
C THR A 444 6.64 -20.70 -12.14
N SER A 445 5.59 -21.04 -12.88
CA SER A 445 5.57 -22.20 -13.77
C SER A 445 6.39 -22.01 -15.06
N VAL A 446 6.88 -20.82 -15.32
CA VAL A 446 7.63 -20.46 -16.53
C VAL A 446 9.08 -20.23 -16.16
N ASP A 447 9.98 -20.84 -16.92
CA ASP A 447 11.42 -20.68 -16.68
C ASP A 447 11.86 -19.22 -16.79
N LYS A 448 12.85 -18.81 -15.97
CA LYS A 448 13.36 -17.44 -15.82
C LYS A 448 12.33 -16.43 -15.27
N VAL A 449 11.07 -16.80 -15.01
CA VAL A 449 10.01 -15.90 -14.58
C VAL A 449 9.68 -16.11 -13.11
N PHE A 450 9.78 -15.04 -12.34
CA PHE A 450 9.52 -14.97 -10.90
C PHE A 450 8.33 -14.04 -10.63
N ALA A 451 7.65 -14.22 -9.50
CA ALA A 451 6.51 -13.38 -9.13
C ALA A 451 6.58 -12.93 -7.68
N ALA A 452 6.29 -11.65 -7.42
CA ALA A 452 6.35 -11.06 -6.08
C ALA A 452 5.22 -10.05 -5.81
N GLY A 453 4.95 -9.81 -4.54
CA GLY A 453 3.95 -8.86 -4.08
C GLY A 453 2.52 -9.33 -4.35
N ASP A 454 1.62 -8.36 -4.53
CA ASP A 454 0.20 -8.65 -4.73
C ASP A 454 -0.08 -9.44 -6.01
N MET A 455 0.82 -9.42 -6.99
CA MET A 455 0.76 -10.27 -8.19
C MET A 455 0.69 -11.77 -7.84
N ARG A 456 1.37 -12.17 -6.77
CA ARG A 456 1.43 -13.54 -6.27
C ARG A 456 0.54 -13.76 -5.04
N ARG A 457 0.55 -12.79 -4.12
CA ARG A 457 -0.11 -12.89 -2.81
C ARG A 457 -1.61 -12.56 -2.86
N GLY A 458 -2.04 -11.75 -3.83
CA GLY A 458 -3.27 -10.99 -3.81
C GLY A 458 -3.08 -9.69 -3.03
N GLN A 459 -4.10 -8.82 -3.01
CA GLN A 459 -4.00 -7.52 -2.34
C GLN A 459 -3.53 -7.67 -0.88
N SER A 460 -2.59 -6.83 -0.47
CA SER A 460 -1.97 -6.92 0.84
C SER A 460 -1.43 -5.55 1.32
N LEU A 461 -0.66 -5.53 2.39
CA LEU A 461 -0.06 -4.32 2.92
C LEU A 461 1.20 -3.94 2.15
N VAL A 462 1.51 -2.63 2.11
CA VAL A 462 2.75 -2.11 1.51
C VAL A 462 4.00 -2.83 2.03
N VAL A 463 4.03 -3.10 3.33
CA VAL A 463 5.15 -3.79 3.98
C VAL A 463 5.28 -5.26 3.53
N TRP A 464 4.19 -5.94 3.21
CA TRP A 464 4.23 -7.28 2.59
C TRP A 464 4.77 -7.23 1.16
N ALA A 465 4.39 -6.21 0.40
CA ALA A 465 4.90 -6.03 -0.96
C ALA A 465 6.43 -5.82 -0.94
N ILE A 466 6.95 -4.98 -0.04
CA ILE A 466 8.40 -4.76 0.14
C ILE A 466 9.09 -6.08 0.52
N ARG A 467 8.56 -6.83 1.51
CA ARG A 467 9.12 -8.13 1.89
C ARG A 467 9.24 -9.06 0.71
N GLU A 468 8.15 -9.24 -0.03
CA GLU A 468 8.15 -10.18 -1.15
C GLU A 468 9.09 -9.75 -2.28
N GLY A 469 9.21 -8.46 -2.54
CA GLY A 469 10.21 -7.93 -3.48
C GLY A 469 11.63 -8.29 -3.05
N ARG A 470 11.99 -8.07 -1.78
CA ARG A 470 13.30 -8.45 -1.22
C ARG A 470 13.57 -9.94 -1.32
N GLN A 471 12.62 -10.77 -0.90
CA GLN A 471 12.76 -12.23 -0.91
C GLN A 471 12.85 -12.79 -2.33
N CYS A 472 12.07 -12.24 -3.25
CA CYS A 472 12.13 -12.58 -4.67
C CYS A 472 13.49 -12.22 -5.27
N ALA A 473 14.04 -11.04 -4.95
CA ALA A 473 15.36 -10.62 -5.39
C ALA A 473 16.44 -11.63 -4.97
N ARG A 474 16.39 -12.11 -3.72
CA ARG A 474 17.31 -13.16 -3.25
C ARG A 474 17.17 -14.45 -4.07
N SER A 475 15.95 -14.85 -4.40
CA SER A 475 15.71 -16.06 -5.19
C SER A 475 16.20 -15.91 -6.64
N VAL A 476 16.04 -14.73 -7.22
CA VAL A 476 16.56 -14.39 -8.55
C VAL A 476 18.09 -14.37 -8.55
N ASP A 477 18.71 -13.73 -7.57
CA ASP A 477 20.17 -13.69 -7.44
C ASP A 477 20.75 -15.10 -7.28
N ALA A 478 20.15 -15.92 -6.41
CA ALA A 478 20.55 -17.33 -6.26
C ALA A 478 20.38 -18.14 -7.55
N TYR A 479 19.32 -17.88 -8.35
CA TYR A 479 19.13 -18.51 -9.65
C TYR A 479 20.23 -18.13 -10.64
N LEU A 480 20.61 -16.86 -10.68
CA LEU A 480 21.58 -16.32 -11.65
C LEU A 480 23.03 -16.66 -11.26
N MET A 481 23.33 -16.70 -9.97
CA MET A 481 24.70 -16.81 -9.44
C MET A 481 25.00 -18.15 -8.75
N GLY A 482 23.98 -19.03 -8.59
CA GLY A 482 24.09 -20.28 -7.84
C GLY A 482 23.95 -20.14 -6.32
N HIS A 483 24.13 -18.94 -5.77
CA HIS A 483 23.94 -18.59 -4.36
C HIS A 483 23.56 -17.11 -4.25
N SER A 484 23.19 -16.64 -3.08
CA SER A 484 22.87 -15.23 -2.82
C SER A 484 23.28 -14.78 -1.44
N GLU A 485 23.97 -13.65 -1.38
CA GLU A 485 24.31 -12.95 -0.15
C GLU A 485 23.24 -11.94 0.28
N LEU A 486 22.19 -11.74 -0.52
CA LEU A 486 21.09 -10.85 -0.16
C LEU A 486 20.38 -11.34 1.11
N PRO A 487 19.97 -10.44 2.02
CA PRO A 487 19.30 -10.81 3.25
C PRO A 487 17.92 -11.45 2.99
N ARG A 488 17.52 -12.32 3.90
CA ARG A 488 16.17 -12.93 3.92
C ARG A 488 15.14 -12.02 4.56
#